data_f8eea19d089069f20d36187e81c7c0ac
#
_entry.id   f8eea19d089069f20d36187e81c7c0ac
#
_cell.length_a   1.000
_cell.length_b   1.000
_cell.length_c   1.000
_cell.angle_alpha   90.00
_cell.angle_beta   90.00
_cell.angle_gamma   90.00
#
_symmetry.space_group_name_H-M   'P 1'
#
loop_
_entity.id
_entity.type
_entity.pdbx_description
1 polymer ?
#
loop_
_entity_poly.entity_id
_entity_poly.type
_entity_poly.pdbx_seq_one_letter_code
_entity_poly.pdbx_strand_id
1 'polypeptide(L)'
;FVRQLEDSTGFSFIYGEKVQLRQPVTLDVRQKTIEEILQYAFGQEAITFKISGTHILLGERPVSRKYTVSGYITDSISSETLIGANILESSCHTGTSTNPFGFYSLTLPEGETGLFFSYLGYETKHCRFLLSRDTVMNIRLQTNNQLSEIIVLSDKKETGIRATGMGTLDIPMTQIKNTPAILGEADILKTIQLMPGVQAGTEGFSGLYVRGGGPDQNLILLDGIPIYNADHMLGVFSIFTPEAMKKVTLFKGSFPARYGGRLSSIVDIRTNDGDMQNYHGTVSIGLLTSKLHFEGPILKDKTSFCLTGRRTYLDLVARPFLPEDKKYNYYFYDINTKVNHKFSDRSRLFLSFYKGKDHYDYKQDKEYDGYSNNYGASMYFYNSQIDFNWGNTIAAGRWNYVFNSKLFSNTTVAYNHYQMSMADAYRKDIIETDKNGNLITDKNESYVYNSDYRSGIHDWSFHTDFDYMPVPDHHVKFGVSYLYHTFRPEVTTSRVKEAADGQTAQDTVYNDSSNSYLHGHEFSFYTEDNADIGDRLS
;
A
#
# COMPACT_ATOMS: atom_id res chain seq x y z
N PHE A 1 33.08 -11.61 48.59
CA PHE A 1 32.06 -12.64 48.35
C PHE A 1 32.69 -14.05 48.25
N VAL A 2 33.57 -14.33 47.28
CA VAL A 2 34.17 -15.66 47.11
C VAL A 2 34.86 -16.16 48.40
N ARG A 3 35.77 -15.39 49.02
CA ARG A 3 36.42 -15.74 50.28
C ARG A 3 35.43 -15.95 51.41
N GLN A 4 34.43 -15.11 51.54
CA GLN A 4 33.40 -15.25 52.61
C GLN A 4 32.60 -16.54 52.43
N LEU A 5 32.33 -16.95 51.17
CA LEU A 5 31.61 -18.17 50.89
C LEU A 5 32.49 -19.43 51.15
N GLU A 6 33.77 -19.36 50.81
CA GLU A 6 34.75 -20.42 51.14
C GLU A 6 34.84 -20.64 52.67
N ASP A 7 35.01 -19.55 53.43
CA ASP A 7 35.12 -19.57 54.88
C ASP A 7 33.85 -20.10 55.59
N SER A 8 32.70 -19.89 55.00
CA SER A 8 31.40 -20.23 55.62
C SER A 8 30.82 -21.56 55.20
N THR A 9 31.24 -22.13 54.04
CA THR A 9 30.59 -23.30 53.45
C THR A 9 31.51 -24.50 53.24
N GLY A 10 32.82 -24.33 53.34
CA GLY A 10 33.81 -25.37 53.06
C GLY A 10 34.01 -25.72 51.59
N PHE A 11 33.40 -24.93 50.66
CA PHE A 11 33.69 -25.01 49.24
C PHE A 11 34.94 -24.22 48.91
N SER A 12 35.71 -24.66 47.89
CA SER A 12 36.88 -23.95 47.37
C SER A 12 36.64 -23.55 45.92
N PHE A 13 36.95 -22.29 45.60
CA PHE A 13 36.82 -21.77 44.25
C PHE A 13 38.11 -21.97 43.44
N ILE A 14 37.99 -22.54 42.28
CA ILE A 14 39.10 -22.73 41.33
C ILE A 14 38.77 -21.93 40.04
N TYR A 15 39.63 -20.95 39.74
CA TYR A 15 39.47 -20.10 38.54
C TYR A 15 40.83 -19.70 37.98
N GLY A 16 40.86 -19.50 36.64
CA GLY A 16 42.07 -19.06 35.94
C GLY A 16 42.22 -17.53 35.98
N GLU A 17 43.41 -17.03 35.57
CA GLU A 17 43.74 -15.59 35.54
C GLU A 17 42.81 -14.73 34.71
N LYS A 18 42.07 -15.32 33.78
CA LYS A 18 41.12 -14.62 32.91
C LYS A 18 39.81 -14.27 33.58
N VAL A 19 39.43 -14.98 34.64
CA VAL A 19 38.19 -14.71 35.41
C VAL A 19 38.39 -13.51 36.30
N GLN A 20 37.79 -12.37 35.96
CA GLN A 20 37.94 -11.12 36.74
C GLN A 20 36.81 -10.99 37.76
N LEU A 21 37.13 -11.29 39.04
CA LEU A 21 36.20 -11.14 40.18
C LEU A 21 36.31 -9.76 40.81
N ARG A 22 36.05 -8.70 40.05
CA ARG A 22 36.30 -7.30 40.53
C ARG A 22 35.08 -6.57 41.06
N GLN A 23 33.87 -7.08 40.89
CA GLN A 23 32.68 -6.37 41.37
C GLN A 23 32.28 -6.81 42.79
N PRO A 24 31.98 -5.86 43.69
CA PRO A 24 31.44 -6.19 45.00
C PRO A 24 29.98 -6.64 44.82
N VAL A 25 29.64 -7.83 45.32
CA VAL A 25 28.28 -8.38 45.28
C VAL A 25 27.72 -8.37 46.71
N THR A 26 26.52 -7.79 46.87
CA THR A 26 25.77 -7.83 48.12
C THR A 26 24.57 -8.75 47.93
N LEU A 27 24.52 -9.84 48.69
CA LEU A 27 23.47 -10.86 48.59
C LEU A 27 22.85 -11.16 49.94
N ASP A 28 21.54 -11.33 50.01
CA ASP A 28 20.87 -11.98 51.14
C ASP A 28 20.81 -13.48 50.87
N VAL A 29 21.65 -14.23 51.61
CA VAL A 29 21.86 -15.68 51.41
C VAL A 29 21.08 -16.54 52.40
N ARG A 30 20.14 -15.99 53.17
CA ARG A 30 19.34 -16.76 54.13
C ARG A 30 18.45 -17.75 53.43
N GLN A 31 18.56 -19.03 53.86
CA GLN A 31 17.76 -20.15 53.34
C GLN A 31 17.91 -20.43 51.84
N LYS A 32 19.06 -20.09 51.23
CA LYS A 32 19.35 -20.39 49.81
C LYS A 32 20.38 -21.48 49.67
N THR A 33 20.23 -22.28 48.63
CA THR A 33 21.23 -23.31 48.24
C THR A 33 22.47 -22.64 47.64
N ILE A 34 23.60 -23.34 47.67
CA ILE A 34 24.87 -22.85 47.05
C ILE A 34 24.67 -22.53 45.56
N GLU A 35 23.89 -23.34 44.84
CA GLU A 35 23.58 -23.14 43.43
C GLU A 35 22.79 -21.86 43.20
N GLU A 36 21.77 -21.57 44.03
CA GLU A 36 21.00 -20.32 43.95
C GLU A 36 21.86 -19.11 44.23
N ILE A 37 22.77 -19.22 45.20
CA ILE A 37 23.70 -18.13 45.56
C ILE A 37 24.66 -17.85 44.38
N LEU A 38 25.23 -18.89 43.79
CA LEU A 38 26.13 -18.78 42.64
C LEU A 38 25.41 -18.25 41.39
N GLN A 39 24.19 -18.70 41.17
CA GLN A 39 23.37 -18.22 40.07
C GLN A 39 23.03 -16.72 40.23
N TYR A 40 22.80 -16.27 41.45
CA TYR A 40 22.53 -14.86 41.75
C TYR A 40 23.80 -14.00 41.63
N ALA A 41 24.95 -14.55 42.05
CA ALA A 41 26.23 -13.84 42.03
C ALA A 41 26.82 -13.74 40.61
N PHE A 42 26.70 -14.81 39.79
CA PHE A 42 27.37 -14.92 38.51
C PHE A 42 26.41 -15.04 37.31
N GLY A 43 25.10 -15.20 37.55
CA GLY A 43 24.11 -15.43 36.49
C GLY A 43 24.03 -14.29 35.49
N GLN A 44 24.32 -13.06 35.86
CA GLN A 44 24.35 -11.87 35.01
C GLN A 44 25.75 -11.49 34.51
N GLU A 45 26.79 -12.15 34.99
CA GLU A 45 28.18 -11.88 34.61
C GLU A 45 28.67 -12.82 33.50
N ALA A 46 29.78 -12.46 32.86
CA ALA A 46 30.44 -13.29 31.85
C ALA A 46 31.16 -14.50 32.47
N ILE A 47 30.64 -15.06 33.57
CA ILE A 47 31.21 -16.14 34.35
C ILE A 47 30.25 -17.33 34.37
N THR A 48 30.75 -18.52 34.11
CA THR A 48 30.05 -19.79 34.34
C THR A 48 30.63 -20.49 35.54
N PHE A 49 29.81 -21.28 36.25
CA PHE A 49 30.29 -22.11 37.36
C PHE A 49 29.86 -23.56 37.18
N LYS A 50 30.72 -24.48 37.72
CA LYS A 50 30.42 -25.90 37.81
C LYS A 50 30.84 -26.41 39.17
N ILE A 51 29.90 -27.02 39.90
CA ILE A 51 30.16 -27.62 41.21
C ILE A 51 30.64 -29.04 40.96
N SER A 52 31.80 -29.40 41.55
CA SER A 52 32.39 -30.75 41.48
C SER A 52 32.89 -31.12 42.89
N GLY A 53 32.11 -31.88 43.65
CA GLY A 53 32.38 -32.19 45.04
C GLY A 53 32.37 -30.92 45.89
N THR A 54 33.49 -30.66 46.56
CA THR A 54 33.71 -29.43 47.38
C THR A 54 34.37 -28.29 46.59
N HIS A 55 34.53 -28.46 45.26
CA HIS A 55 35.16 -27.44 44.42
C HIS A 55 34.14 -26.77 43.49
N ILE A 56 34.21 -25.45 43.40
CA ILE A 56 33.44 -24.62 42.45
C ILE A 56 34.40 -24.09 41.40
N LEU A 57 34.25 -24.62 40.18
CA LEU A 57 35.06 -24.22 39.04
C LEU A 57 34.40 -23.01 38.39
N LEU A 58 35.09 -21.87 38.34
CA LEU A 58 34.61 -20.68 37.61
C LEU A 58 35.35 -20.62 36.25
N GLY A 59 34.60 -20.42 35.20
CA GLY A 59 35.11 -20.23 33.84
C GLY A 59 34.48 -18.98 33.17
N GLU A 60 35.14 -18.47 32.16
CA GLU A 60 34.48 -17.47 31.30
C GLU A 60 33.27 -18.10 30.62
N ARG A 61 32.17 -17.39 30.59
CA ARG A 61 31.06 -17.78 29.73
C ARG A 61 31.55 -17.65 28.27
N PRO A 62 31.55 -18.70 27.49
CA PRO A 62 31.98 -18.59 26.10
C PRO A 62 31.10 -17.54 25.43
N VAL A 63 31.70 -16.52 24.85
CA VAL A 63 30.98 -15.54 24.01
C VAL A 63 30.43 -16.34 22.86
N SER A 64 29.14 -16.62 22.88
CA SER A 64 28.46 -17.28 21.79
C SER A 64 28.58 -16.38 20.57
N ARG A 65 29.33 -16.84 19.55
CA ARG A 65 29.34 -16.13 18.27
C ARG A 65 27.93 -16.13 17.72
N LYS A 66 27.55 -15.04 17.11
CA LYS A 66 26.24 -14.91 16.46
C LYS A 66 26.44 -14.81 14.95
N TYR A 67 25.61 -15.50 14.22
CA TYR A 67 25.59 -15.48 12.76
C TYR A 67 24.19 -15.17 12.24
N THR A 68 24.12 -14.60 11.05
CA THR A 68 22.88 -14.15 10.46
C THR A 68 22.41 -15.11 9.38
N VAL A 69 21.15 -15.55 9.48
CA VAL A 69 20.43 -16.24 8.42
C VAL A 69 19.55 -15.23 7.71
N SER A 70 19.70 -15.09 6.41
CA SER A 70 18.93 -14.14 5.61
C SER A 70 18.51 -14.73 4.27
N GLY A 71 17.49 -14.17 3.64
CA GLY A 71 17.04 -14.64 2.34
C GLY A 71 15.64 -14.15 1.99
N TYR A 72 15.06 -14.75 0.96
CA TYR A 72 13.68 -14.49 0.53
C TYR A 72 12.78 -15.67 0.84
N ILE A 73 11.54 -15.39 1.23
CA ILE A 73 10.47 -16.39 1.28
C ILE A 73 9.57 -16.17 0.07
N THR A 74 9.36 -17.24 -0.70
CA THR A 74 8.57 -17.20 -1.93
C THR A 74 7.53 -18.31 -1.95
N ASP A 75 6.49 -18.11 -2.71
CA ASP A 75 5.53 -19.15 -3.11
C ASP A 75 6.25 -20.21 -3.96
N SER A 76 5.97 -21.49 -3.71
CA SER A 76 6.64 -22.61 -4.41
C SER A 76 6.17 -22.75 -5.86
N ILE A 77 4.96 -22.30 -6.18
CA ILE A 77 4.32 -22.44 -7.49
C ILE A 77 4.69 -21.25 -8.37
N SER A 78 4.43 -20.03 -7.90
CA SER A 78 4.60 -18.78 -8.68
C SER A 78 6.00 -18.18 -8.57
N SER A 79 6.77 -18.54 -7.52
CA SER A 79 8.02 -17.88 -7.10
C SER A 79 7.84 -16.42 -6.69
N GLU A 80 6.62 -15.97 -6.46
CA GLU A 80 6.31 -14.66 -5.94
C GLU A 80 6.73 -14.53 -4.48
N THR A 81 7.22 -13.35 -4.07
CA THR A 81 7.67 -13.14 -2.67
C THR A 81 6.50 -13.06 -1.71
N LEU A 82 6.62 -13.65 -0.52
CA LEU A 82 5.60 -13.62 0.53
C LEU A 82 5.91 -12.50 1.53
N ILE A 83 4.98 -11.57 1.67
CA ILE A 83 5.09 -10.36 2.50
C ILE A 83 4.54 -10.61 3.89
N GLY A 84 5.37 -10.48 4.94
CA GLY A 84 4.95 -10.71 6.32
C GLY A 84 4.90 -12.20 6.69
N ALA A 85 5.64 -13.06 5.99
CA ALA A 85 5.82 -14.45 6.40
C ALA A 85 6.68 -14.51 7.67
N ASN A 86 6.31 -15.34 8.64
CA ASN A 86 6.96 -15.44 9.93
C ASN A 86 8.10 -16.47 9.90
N ILE A 87 9.20 -16.12 10.57
CA ILE A 87 10.36 -16.96 10.81
C ILE A 87 10.56 -17.04 12.32
N LEU A 88 10.49 -18.23 12.89
CA LEU A 88 10.63 -18.47 14.33
C LEU A 88 11.73 -19.51 14.57
N GLU A 89 12.64 -19.21 15.50
CA GLU A 89 13.62 -20.17 15.99
C GLU A 89 13.03 -20.99 17.15
N SER A 90 13.27 -22.31 17.13
CA SER A 90 12.58 -23.27 18.01
C SER A 90 13.05 -23.27 19.46
N SER A 91 14.31 -22.90 19.73
CA SER A 91 14.89 -23.02 21.08
C SER A 91 14.90 -21.73 21.88
N CYS A 92 15.23 -20.60 21.24
CA CYS A 92 15.28 -19.30 21.93
C CYS A 92 14.04 -18.42 21.72
N HIS A 93 13.05 -18.92 20.99
CA HIS A 93 11.78 -18.21 20.67
C HIS A 93 11.99 -16.82 20.03
N THR A 94 13.17 -16.63 19.42
CA THR A 94 13.49 -15.41 18.68
C THR A 94 12.97 -15.55 17.26
N GLY A 95 12.34 -14.52 16.73
CA GLY A 95 11.75 -14.56 15.41
C GLY A 95 11.83 -13.24 14.66
N THR A 96 11.49 -13.28 13.40
CA THR A 96 11.35 -12.11 12.53
C THR A 96 10.25 -12.38 11.50
N SER A 97 9.89 -11.38 10.72
CA SER A 97 9.00 -11.54 9.57
C SER A 97 9.63 -10.96 8.32
N THR A 98 9.18 -11.43 7.16
CA THR A 98 9.63 -10.85 5.88
C THR A 98 9.13 -9.42 5.75
N ASN A 99 10.00 -8.55 5.23
CA ASN A 99 9.67 -7.17 4.91
C ASN A 99 8.66 -7.07 3.74
N PRO A 100 8.19 -5.86 3.33
CA PRO A 100 7.27 -5.67 2.20
C PRO A 100 7.77 -6.20 0.85
N PHE A 101 8.98 -6.69 0.78
CA PHE A 101 9.61 -7.23 -0.43
C PHE A 101 9.93 -8.73 -0.33
N GLY A 102 9.53 -9.39 0.78
CA GLY A 102 9.74 -10.81 1.03
C GLY A 102 11.13 -11.18 1.54
N PHE A 103 11.98 -10.19 1.87
CA PHE A 103 13.31 -10.41 2.45
C PHE A 103 13.21 -10.52 3.97
N TYR A 104 14.00 -11.44 4.56
CA TYR A 104 14.17 -11.58 6.01
C TYR A 104 15.64 -11.64 6.41
N SER A 105 15.93 -11.28 7.65
CA SER A 105 17.23 -11.43 8.28
C SER A 105 17.02 -11.75 9.77
N LEU A 106 17.70 -12.75 10.28
CA LEU A 106 17.62 -13.20 11.67
C LEU A 106 19.00 -13.60 12.14
N THR A 107 19.49 -12.94 13.19
CA THR A 107 20.81 -13.24 13.80
C THR A 107 20.64 -14.12 15.03
N LEU A 108 21.31 -15.26 15.06
CA LEU A 108 21.17 -16.31 16.06
C LEU A 108 22.54 -16.73 16.61
N PRO A 109 22.60 -17.33 17.81
CA PRO A 109 23.82 -17.93 18.33
C PRO A 109 24.34 -19.05 17.42
N GLU A 110 25.68 -19.23 17.42
CA GLU A 110 26.34 -20.37 16.79
C GLU A 110 25.85 -21.69 17.41
N GLY A 111 25.52 -22.67 16.58
CA GLY A 111 25.09 -24.00 17.05
C GLY A 111 24.00 -24.63 16.17
N GLU A 112 23.43 -25.71 16.69
CA GLU A 112 22.27 -26.35 16.06
C GLU A 112 21.07 -25.42 16.12
N THR A 113 20.51 -25.11 14.96
CA THR A 113 19.42 -24.14 14.80
C THR A 113 18.25 -24.80 14.07
N GLY A 114 17.05 -24.63 14.61
CA GLY A 114 15.80 -25.05 13.99
C GLY A 114 14.92 -23.85 13.67
N LEU A 115 14.62 -23.64 12.39
CA LEU A 115 13.76 -22.53 11.95
C LEU A 115 12.43 -23.04 11.42
N PHE A 116 11.34 -22.42 11.87
CA PHE A 116 9.99 -22.57 11.33
C PHE A 116 9.67 -21.38 10.44
N PHE A 117 9.23 -21.66 9.22
CA PHE A 117 8.79 -20.68 8.24
C PHE A 117 7.29 -20.88 8.03
N SER A 118 6.48 -19.87 8.35
CA SER A 118 5.03 -19.96 8.28
C SER A 118 4.39 -18.74 7.62
N TYR A 119 3.30 -18.96 6.90
CA TYR A 119 2.50 -17.91 6.29
C TYR A 119 1.04 -18.37 6.19
N LEU A 120 0.09 -17.44 6.31
CA LEU A 120 -1.34 -17.77 6.26
C LEU A 120 -1.72 -18.39 4.91
N GLY A 121 -2.34 -19.58 4.92
CA GLY A 121 -2.71 -20.33 3.71
C GLY A 121 -1.58 -21.18 3.13
N TYR A 122 -0.44 -21.33 3.85
CA TYR A 122 0.70 -22.13 3.44
C TYR A 122 1.06 -23.18 4.48
N GLU A 123 1.72 -24.24 4.02
CA GLU A 123 2.30 -25.26 4.92
C GLU A 123 3.53 -24.70 5.63
N THR A 124 3.60 -24.93 6.95
CA THR A 124 4.76 -24.54 7.76
C THR A 124 5.94 -25.43 7.40
N LYS A 125 7.06 -24.80 6.99
CA LYS A 125 8.31 -25.49 6.68
C LYS A 125 9.28 -25.41 7.85
N HIS A 126 9.85 -26.55 8.24
CA HIS A 126 10.86 -26.65 9.29
C HIS A 126 12.22 -27.01 8.69
N CYS A 127 13.26 -26.25 9.03
CA CYS A 127 14.64 -26.50 8.62
C CYS A 127 15.54 -26.57 9.84
N ARG A 128 16.35 -27.65 9.97
CA ARG A 128 17.37 -27.83 11.01
C ARG A 128 18.74 -27.85 10.35
N PHE A 129 19.70 -27.13 10.91
CA PHE A 129 21.05 -27.04 10.39
C PHE A 129 22.02 -26.53 11.47
N LEU A 130 23.32 -26.71 11.24
CA LEU A 130 24.38 -26.15 12.10
C LEU A 130 24.74 -24.76 11.59
N LEU A 131 24.45 -23.74 12.39
CA LEU A 131 24.77 -22.34 12.09
C LEU A 131 26.21 -22.05 12.59
N SER A 132 27.18 -21.93 11.67
CA SER A 132 28.60 -21.67 11.96
C SER A 132 29.15 -20.46 11.17
N ARG A 133 28.34 -19.84 10.33
CA ARG A 133 28.66 -18.66 9.51
C ARG A 133 27.38 -17.98 9.04
N ASP A 134 27.50 -16.74 8.59
CA ASP A 134 26.39 -16.06 7.90
C ASP A 134 25.90 -16.89 6.71
N THR A 135 24.61 -17.17 6.68
CA THR A 135 24.01 -18.14 5.75
C THR A 135 22.86 -17.48 4.98
N VAL A 136 22.87 -17.61 3.65
CA VAL A 136 21.75 -17.20 2.82
C VAL A 136 20.85 -18.41 2.59
N MET A 137 19.58 -18.30 2.98
CA MET A 137 18.59 -19.36 2.89
C MET A 137 17.29 -18.84 2.25
N ASN A 138 17.12 -19.10 0.94
CA ASN A 138 15.88 -18.80 0.25
C ASN A 138 14.89 -19.96 0.44
N ILE A 139 13.69 -19.65 0.91
CA ILE A 139 12.66 -20.63 1.26
C ILE A 139 11.50 -20.54 0.29
N ARG A 140 11.02 -21.70 -0.18
CA ARG A 140 9.79 -21.84 -0.93
C ARG A 140 8.74 -22.51 -0.04
N LEU A 141 7.57 -21.87 0.15
CA LEU A 141 6.45 -22.43 0.90
C LEU A 141 5.40 -22.96 -0.07
N GLN A 142 4.79 -24.09 0.25
CA GLN A 142 3.69 -24.67 -0.50
C GLN A 142 2.36 -24.14 0.02
N THR A 143 1.43 -23.82 -0.89
CA THR A 143 0.06 -23.47 -0.53
C THR A 143 -0.64 -24.68 0.09
N ASN A 144 -1.29 -24.46 1.21
CA ASN A 144 -2.13 -25.48 1.84
C ASN A 144 -3.57 -25.28 1.38
N ASN A 145 -4.03 -26.10 0.43
CA ASN A 145 -5.41 -26.10 -0.07
C ASN A 145 -6.38 -26.86 0.85
N GLN A 146 -5.88 -27.54 1.87
CA GLN A 146 -6.72 -28.11 2.89
C GLN A 146 -7.10 -27.01 3.88
N LEU A 147 -8.38 -26.77 4.07
CA LEU A 147 -8.95 -26.12 5.25
C LEU A 147 -8.68 -27.03 6.46
N SER A 148 -7.42 -27.23 6.81
CA SER A 148 -7.07 -27.73 8.12
C SER A 148 -7.63 -26.72 9.08
N GLU A 149 -8.48 -27.19 10.00
CA GLU A 149 -8.89 -26.46 11.18
C GLU A 149 -7.68 -25.67 11.65
N ILE A 150 -7.73 -24.34 11.49
CA ILE A 150 -6.69 -23.47 12.01
C ILE A 150 -6.81 -23.66 13.51
N ILE A 151 -6.04 -24.59 14.07
CA ILE A 151 -5.73 -24.57 15.48
C ILE A 151 -4.94 -23.26 15.62
N VAL A 152 -5.68 -22.19 15.85
CA VAL A 152 -5.16 -20.98 16.42
C VAL A 152 -4.68 -21.42 17.78
N LEU A 153 -3.45 -21.91 17.84
CA LEU A 153 -2.68 -21.92 19.06
C LEU A 153 -2.64 -20.47 19.47
N SER A 154 -3.66 -20.12 20.25
CA SER A 154 -3.86 -18.82 20.83
C SER A 154 -2.82 -18.62 21.93
N ASP A 155 -1.57 -18.50 21.56
CA ASP A 155 -0.64 -17.66 22.29
C ASP A 155 -0.92 -16.20 21.92
N LYS A 156 -2.21 -15.83 22.03
CA LYS A 156 -2.71 -14.45 21.93
C LYS A 156 -2.08 -13.51 22.94
N LYS A 157 -1.25 -14.00 23.85
CA LYS A 157 -0.55 -13.17 24.83
C LYS A 157 0.72 -12.51 24.28
N GLU A 158 1.41 -13.13 23.31
CA GLU A 158 2.69 -12.56 22.84
C GLU A 158 2.55 -11.64 21.62
N THR A 159 1.60 -11.89 20.71
CA THR A 159 1.37 -11.01 19.56
C THR A 159 0.71 -9.67 19.92
N GLY A 160 -0.03 -9.59 21.04
CA GLY A 160 -0.72 -8.37 21.44
C GLY A 160 0.16 -7.34 22.18
N ILE A 161 1.20 -7.79 22.89
CA ILE A 161 2.03 -6.94 23.77
C ILE A 161 3.35 -6.54 23.07
N ARG A 162 3.89 -7.40 22.18
CA ARG A 162 5.13 -7.14 21.43
C ARG A 162 4.90 -6.55 20.03
N ALA A 163 3.65 -6.42 19.58
CA ALA A 163 3.36 -5.78 18.31
C ALA A 163 3.56 -4.26 18.42
N THR A 164 4.69 -3.75 17.99
CA THR A 164 5.03 -2.32 17.94
C THR A 164 4.09 -1.49 17.05
N GLY A 165 3.30 -2.15 16.21
CA GLY A 165 2.31 -1.54 15.29
C GLY A 165 0.90 -1.52 15.83
N MET A 166 0.61 -0.80 16.91
CA MET A 166 -0.77 -0.61 17.37
C MET A 166 -1.60 0.11 16.30
N GLY A 167 -2.69 -0.54 15.84
CA GLY A 167 -3.58 0.03 14.82
C GLY A 167 -3.30 -0.39 13.38
N THR A 168 -2.34 -1.29 13.16
CA THR A 168 -2.11 -1.90 11.84
C THR A 168 -3.09 -3.05 11.61
N LEU A 169 -3.69 -3.08 10.42
CA LEU A 169 -4.62 -4.12 10.00
C LEU A 169 -4.24 -4.60 8.59
N ASP A 170 -3.79 -5.83 8.49
CA ASP A 170 -3.64 -6.51 7.21
C ASP A 170 -4.97 -7.13 6.79
N ILE A 171 -5.46 -6.78 5.61
CA ILE A 171 -6.74 -7.27 5.08
C ILE A 171 -6.45 -8.35 4.06
N PRO A 172 -6.82 -9.62 4.34
CA PRO A 172 -6.59 -10.71 3.41
C PRO A 172 -7.36 -10.51 2.09
N MET A 173 -6.73 -10.80 0.96
CA MET A 173 -7.38 -10.70 -0.36
C MET A 173 -8.59 -11.65 -0.48
N THR A 174 -8.59 -12.77 0.23
CA THR A 174 -9.74 -13.68 0.33
C THR A 174 -10.95 -13.01 0.99
N GLN A 175 -10.74 -12.20 2.03
CA GLN A 175 -11.81 -11.43 2.66
C GLN A 175 -12.37 -10.39 1.69
N ILE A 176 -11.53 -9.67 0.95
CA ILE A 176 -11.95 -8.67 -0.04
C ILE A 176 -12.81 -9.32 -1.13
N LYS A 177 -12.35 -10.46 -1.67
CA LYS A 177 -13.07 -11.19 -2.73
C LYS A 177 -14.40 -11.79 -2.27
N ASN A 178 -14.54 -12.11 -0.97
CA ASN A 178 -15.74 -12.69 -0.37
C ASN A 178 -16.68 -11.63 0.25
N THR A 179 -16.28 -10.36 0.30
CA THR A 179 -17.15 -9.28 0.78
C THR A 179 -18.29 -9.07 -0.22
N PRO A 180 -19.54 -8.85 0.24
CA PRO A 180 -20.67 -8.59 -0.64
C PRO A 180 -20.36 -7.45 -1.60
N ALA A 181 -20.49 -7.73 -2.88
CA ALA A 181 -20.11 -6.84 -3.96
C ALA A 181 -21.24 -5.87 -4.31
N ILE A 182 -20.94 -4.59 -4.46
CA ILE A 182 -21.88 -3.62 -5.01
C ILE A 182 -21.91 -3.81 -6.53
N LEU A 183 -23.12 -4.06 -7.08
CA LEU A 183 -23.31 -4.28 -8.51
C LEU A 183 -22.47 -5.43 -9.08
N GLY A 184 -22.13 -6.41 -8.23
CA GLY A 184 -21.35 -7.58 -8.63
C GLY A 184 -19.84 -7.38 -8.67
N GLU A 185 -19.31 -6.26 -8.13
CA GLU A 185 -17.89 -5.96 -8.10
C GLU A 185 -17.35 -5.85 -6.67
N ALA A 186 -16.38 -6.73 -6.32
CA ALA A 186 -15.67 -6.63 -5.06
C ALA A 186 -14.77 -5.39 -5.05
N ASP A 187 -14.80 -4.63 -3.96
CA ASP A 187 -14.12 -3.35 -3.86
C ASP A 187 -13.27 -3.26 -2.58
N ILE A 188 -12.01 -2.86 -2.73
CA ILE A 188 -11.04 -2.79 -1.63
C ILE A 188 -11.41 -1.70 -0.64
N LEU A 189 -11.73 -0.49 -1.11
CA LEU A 189 -12.06 0.62 -0.22
C LEU A 189 -13.38 0.38 0.51
N LYS A 190 -14.37 -0.25 -0.15
CA LYS A 190 -15.63 -0.67 0.49
C LYS A 190 -15.39 -1.72 1.57
N THR A 191 -14.48 -2.67 1.33
CA THR A 191 -14.12 -3.65 2.36
C THR A 191 -13.43 -2.97 3.55
N ILE A 192 -12.56 -1.97 3.31
CA ILE A 192 -11.92 -1.17 4.37
C ILE A 192 -12.97 -0.41 5.20
N GLN A 193 -14.03 0.11 4.58
CA GLN A 193 -15.13 0.79 5.28
C GLN A 193 -15.86 -0.09 6.30
N LEU A 194 -15.81 -1.43 6.16
CA LEU A 194 -16.38 -2.37 7.12
C LEU A 194 -15.48 -2.61 8.34
N MET A 195 -14.25 -2.08 8.36
CA MET A 195 -13.32 -2.30 9.45
C MET A 195 -13.64 -1.42 10.66
N PRO A 196 -13.42 -1.90 11.90
CA PRO A 196 -13.65 -1.10 13.10
C PRO A 196 -12.88 0.23 13.08
N GLY A 197 -13.57 1.35 13.36
CA GLY A 197 -13.01 2.70 13.38
C GLY A 197 -12.81 3.33 11.99
N VAL A 198 -13.41 2.74 10.97
CA VAL A 198 -13.52 3.32 9.63
C VAL A 198 -15.00 3.56 9.32
N GLN A 199 -15.33 4.68 8.74
CA GLN A 199 -16.69 5.04 8.33
C GLN A 199 -16.71 5.46 6.87
N ALA A 200 -17.80 5.12 6.18
CA ALA A 200 -18.15 5.75 4.92
C ALA A 200 -18.77 7.12 5.21
N GLY A 201 -18.50 8.12 4.39
CA GLY A 201 -19.15 9.41 4.54
C GLY A 201 -20.62 9.35 4.12
N THR A 202 -20.87 9.20 2.83
CA THR A 202 -22.20 8.99 2.25
C THR A 202 -22.31 7.55 1.81
N GLU A 203 -23.45 6.91 2.06
CA GLU A 203 -23.71 5.54 1.59
C GLU A 203 -23.47 5.42 0.08
N GLY A 204 -22.75 4.37 -0.30
CA GLY A 204 -22.41 4.12 -1.71
C GLY A 204 -21.13 4.78 -2.21
N PHE A 205 -20.51 5.70 -1.45
CA PHE A 205 -19.26 6.35 -1.85
C PHE A 205 -18.03 5.76 -1.17
N SER A 206 -16.85 5.87 -1.81
CA SER A 206 -15.61 5.26 -1.34
C SER A 206 -14.77 6.14 -0.40
N GLY A 207 -15.24 7.30 -0.01
CA GLY A 207 -14.58 8.16 0.96
C GLY A 207 -14.31 7.44 2.28
N LEU A 208 -13.06 7.52 2.77
CA LEU A 208 -12.65 6.91 4.03
C LEU A 208 -12.58 7.96 5.13
N TYR A 209 -13.33 7.74 6.21
CA TYR A 209 -13.28 8.52 7.45
C TYR A 209 -12.72 7.63 8.55
N VAL A 210 -11.46 7.82 8.90
CA VAL A 210 -10.77 6.95 9.85
C VAL A 210 -10.56 7.70 11.17
N ARG A 211 -11.13 7.16 12.27
CA ARG A 211 -11.04 7.75 13.61
C ARG A 211 -11.40 9.25 13.65
N GLY A 212 -12.37 9.67 12.86
CA GLY A 212 -12.85 11.06 12.78
C GLY A 212 -12.09 11.95 11.80
N GLY A 213 -11.02 11.47 11.16
CA GLY A 213 -10.34 12.20 10.10
C GLY A 213 -11.04 12.06 8.75
N GLY A 214 -11.03 13.12 7.94
CA GLY A 214 -11.65 13.18 6.62
C GLY A 214 -10.85 12.45 5.52
N PRO A 215 -11.44 12.29 4.31
CA PRO A 215 -10.79 11.59 3.19
C PRO A 215 -9.46 12.21 2.76
N ASP A 216 -9.33 13.52 2.85
CA ASP A 216 -8.12 14.29 2.54
C ASP A 216 -6.96 14.04 3.52
N GLN A 217 -7.28 13.51 4.71
CA GLN A 217 -6.31 13.20 5.76
C GLN A 217 -5.76 11.77 5.68
N ASN A 218 -6.19 10.99 4.71
CA ASN A 218 -5.72 9.63 4.47
C ASN A 218 -4.66 9.62 3.36
N LEU A 219 -3.63 8.81 3.51
CA LEU A 219 -2.66 8.52 2.45
C LEU A 219 -2.97 7.17 1.82
N ILE A 220 -3.37 7.18 0.57
CA ILE A 220 -3.59 5.95 -0.20
C ILE A 220 -2.41 5.75 -1.13
N LEU A 221 -1.77 4.59 -1.03
CA LEU A 221 -0.56 4.24 -1.75
C LEU A 221 -0.79 3.02 -2.63
N LEU A 222 -0.36 3.11 -3.88
CA LEU A 222 -0.23 1.97 -4.79
C LEU A 222 1.26 1.68 -5.00
N ASP A 223 1.73 0.52 -4.54
CA ASP A 223 3.15 0.14 -4.54
C ASP A 223 4.09 1.20 -3.88
N GLY A 224 3.56 1.94 -2.88
CA GLY A 224 4.28 2.99 -2.17
C GLY A 224 4.21 4.38 -2.82
N ILE A 225 3.45 4.55 -3.89
CA ILE A 225 3.28 5.82 -4.61
C ILE A 225 1.92 6.42 -4.27
N PRO A 226 1.83 7.69 -3.86
CA PRO A 226 0.57 8.34 -3.54
C PRO A 226 -0.43 8.34 -4.70
N ILE A 227 -1.71 8.11 -4.38
CA ILE A 227 -2.83 8.23 -5.31
C ILE A 227 -3.66 9.45 -4.90
N TYR A 228 -3.90 10.38 -5.82
CA TYR A 228 -4.65 11.61 -5.53
C TYR A 228 -6.16 11.42 -5.59
N ASN A 229 -6.63 10.59 -6.52
CA ASN A 229 -8.04 10.19 -6.58
C ASN A 229 -8.09 8.67 -6.70
N ALA A 230 -8.62 8.03 -5.68
CA ALA A 230 -8.69 6.57 -5.58
C ALA A 230 -10.03 6.01 -6.07
N ASP A 231 -10.85 6.83 -6.76
CA ASP A 231 -12.23 6.53 -7.03
C ASP A 231 -12.60 6.70 -8.49
N HIS A 232 -13.52 5.84 -8.94
CA HIS A 232 -14.30 5.96 -10.17
C HIS A 232 -15.75 6.31 -9.87
N MET A 233 -16.46 6.86 -10.86
CA MET A 233 -17.88 7.15 -10.78
C MET A 233 -18.21 8.01 -9.55
N LEU A 234 -17.39 9.06 -9.32
CA LEU A 234 -17.54 9.99 -8.20
C LEU A 234 -17.61 9.30 -6.82
N GLY A 235 -16.88 8.17 -6.65
CA GLY A 235 -16.78 7.45 -5.39
C GLY A 235 -17.61 6.17 -5.30
N VAL A 236 -18.26 5.71 -6.35
CA VAL A 236 -19.03 4.46 -6.34
C VAL A 236 -18.10 3.24 -6.37
N PHE A 237 -17.02 3.27 -7.12
CA PHE A 237 -16.01 2.20 -7.20
C PHE A 237 -14.63 2.72 -6.88
N SER A 238 -13.78 1.86 -6.31
CA SER A 238 -12.35 2.18 -6.20
C SER A 238 -11.62 1.86 -7.51
N ILE A 239 -10.48 2.52 -7.69
CA ILE A 239 -9.55 2.24 -8.81
C ILE A 239 -8.85 0.89 -8.67
N PHE A 240 -8.93 0.24 -7.52
CA PHE A 240 -8.18 -0.98 -7.21
C PHE A 240 -8.95 -2.22 -7.63
N THR A 241 -8.41 -2.91 -8.63
CA THR A 241 -8.96 -4.18 -9.12
C THR A 241 -8.40 -5.33 -8.27
N PRO A 242 -9.23 -6.08 -7.50
CA PRO A 242 -8.74 -7.09 -6.55
C PRO A 242 -7.86 -8.17 -7.17
N GLU A 243 -8.07 -8.48 -8.45
CA GLU A 243 -7.27 -9.46 -9.19
C GLU A 243 -5.80 -9.02 -9.37
N ALA A 244 -5.55 -7.71 -9.42
CA ALA A 244 -4.21 -7.13 -9.55
C ALA A 244 -3.50 -6.97 -8.21
N MET A 245 -4.19 -7.12 -7.07
CA MET A 245 -3.67 -6.76 -5.75
C MET A 245 -3.23 -7.99 -4.97
N LYS A 246 -2.09 -7.85 -4.26
CA LYS A 246 -1.45 -8.88 -3.47
C LYS A 246 -1.69 -8.70 -1.98
N LYS A 247 -1.59 -7.46 -1.52
CA LYS A 247 -1.70 -7.12 -0.10
C LYS A 247 -2.32 -5.75 0.09
N VAL A 248 -3.14 -5.63 1.12
CA VAL A 248 -3.73 -4.37 1.58
C VAL A 248 -3.46 -4.23 3.07
N THR A 249 -2.79 -3.16 3.47
CA THR A 249 -2.51 -2.84 4.87
C THR A 249 -3.10 -1.48 5.21
N LEU A 250 -3.90 -1.43 6.28
CA LEU A 250 -4.46 -0.20 6.83
C LEU A 250 -3.77 0.14 8.16
N PHE A 251 -3.18 1.32 8.24
CA PHE A 251 -2.65 1.89 9.48
C PHE A 251 -3.63 2.96 9.98
N LYS A 252 -4.23 2.71 11.16
CA LYS A 252 -5.20 3.60 11.81
C LYS A 252 -4.54 4.39 12.95
N GLY A 253 -3.84 5.47 12.64
CA GLY A 253 -2.97 6.17 13.60
C GLY A 253 -1.72 5.34 13.95
N SER A 254 -0.74 5.90 14.64
CA SER A 254 0.54 5.24 14.99
C SER A 254 1.18 4.51 13.82
N PHE A 255 1.25 5.17 12.68
CA PHE A 255 1.89 4.59 11.50
C PHE A 255 3.43 4.72 11.59
N PRO A 256 4.18 3.79 10.95
CA PRO A 256 5.64 3.81 10.91
C PRO A 256 6.22 5.16 10.44
N ALA A 257 7.39 5.53 10.95
CA ALA A 257 8.04 6.81 10.68
C ALA A 257 8.29 7.10 9.19
N ARG A 258 8.38 6.05 8.36
CA ARG A 258 8.52 6.17 6.90
C ARG A 258 7.34 6.84 6.19
N TYR A 259 6.18 6.87 6.83
CA TYR A 259 5.00 7.52 6.29
C TYR A 259 4.81 8.90 6.91
N GLY A 260 4.64 9.89 6.07
CA GLY A 260 4.40 11.28 6.49
C GLY A 260 3.30 11.96 5.67
N GLY A 261 3.07 13.25 5.95
CA GLY A 261 2.22 14.12 5.15
C GLY A 261 0.72 13.90 5.28
N ARG A 262 0.24 13.01 6.19
CA ARG A 262 -1.19 12.78 6.46
C ARG A 262 -1.44 12.57 7.95
N LEU A 263 -2.69 12.85 8.39
CA LEU A 263 -3.02 12.95 9.81
C LEU A 263 -3.86 11.78 10.35
N SER A 264 -4.60 11.08 9.48
CA SER A 264 -5.61 10.11 9.93
C SER A 264 -5.19 8.67 9.71
N SER A 265 -4.93 8.26 8.48
CA SER A 265 -4.58 6.87 8.16
C SER A 265 -3.69 6.73 6.94
N ILE A 266 -3.10 5.54 6.81
CA ILE A 266 -2.37 5.12 5.63
C ILE A 266 -3.00 3.82 5.10
N VAL A 267 -3.30 3.78 3.82
CA VAL A 267 -3.72 2.58 3.09
C VAL A 267 -2.60 2.21 2.13
N ASP A 268 -1.80 1.18 2.45
CA ASP A 268 -0.72 0.70 1.58
C ASP A 268 -1.21 -0.53 0.80
N ILE A 269 -1.35 -0.38 -0.51
CA ILE A 269 -1.82 -1.40 -1.43
C ILE A 269 -0.66 -1.83 -2.31
N ARG A 270 -0.39 -3.15 -2.33
CA ARG A 270 0.65 -3.75 -3.14
C ARG A 270 0.06 -4.58 -4.26
N THR A 271 0.58 -4.40 -5.48
CA THR A 271 0.17 -5.18 -6.65
C THR A 271 0.93 -6.50 -6.76
N ASN A 272 0.36 -7.47 -7.48
CA ASN A 272 1.01 -8.74 -7.82
C ASN A 272 2.31 -8.50 -8.59
N ASP A 273 3.30 -9.37 -8.36
CA ASP A 273 4.60 -9.31 -9.05
C ASP A 273 4.63 -10.19 -10.31
N GLY A 274 3.59 -11.02 -10.52
CA GLY A 274 3.45 -11.96 -11.61
C GLY A 274 4.14 -13.30 -11.36
N ASP A 275 3.56 -14.37 -11.90
CA ASP A 275 4.07 -15.74 -11.79
C ASP A 275 5.32 -15.93 -12.68
N MET A 276 6.42 -16.42 -12.08
CA MET A 276 7.67 -16.69 -12.80
C MET A 276 7.74 -18.10 -13.42
N GLN A 277 6.74 -18.95 -13.18
CA GLN A 277 6.75 -20.36 -13.56
C GLN A 277 5.70 -20.69 -14.61
N ASN A 278 4.46 -20.21 -14.42
CA ASN A 278 3.29 -20.60 -15.19
C ASN A 278 2.51 -19.38 -15.68
N TYR A 279 1.77 -19.57 -16.76
CA TYR A 279 0.82 -18.56 -17.22
C TYR A 279 -0.53 -18.76 -16.56
N HIS A 280 -1.11 -17.67 -16.07
CA HIS A 280 -2.45 -17.62 -15.50
C HIS A 280 -3.25 -16.51 -16.15
N GLY A 281 -4.52 -16.74 -16.32
CA GLY A 281 -5.42 -15.73 -16.87
C GLY A 281 -6.82 -15.88 -16.32
N THR A 282 -7.47 -14.76 -16.04
CA THR A 282 -8.86 -14.70 -15.61
C THR A 282 -9.59 -13.65 -16.44
N VAL A 283 -10.72 -14.03 -16.99
CA VAL A 283 -11.67 -13.13 -17.63
C VAL A 283 -12.94 -13.13 -16.81
N SER A 284 -13.40 -11.95 -16.45
CA SER A 284 -14.65 -11.76 -15.70
C SER A 284 -15.54 -10.78 -16.47
N ILE A 285 -16.79 -11.18 -16.67
CA ILE A 285 -17.81 -10.34 -17.30
C ILE A 285 -18.95 -10.21 -16.30
N GLY A 286 -19.09 -9.01 -15.75
CA GLY A 286 -20.16 -8.65 -14.84
C GLY A 286 -21.28 -7.87 -15.53
N LEU A 287 -22.24 -7.40 -14.75
CA LEU A 287 -23.37 -6.61 -15.26
C LEU A 287 -22.91 -5.24 -15.81
N LEU A 288 -21.94 -4.60 -15.16
CA LEU A 288 -21.48 -3.24 -15.49
C LEU A 288 -20.02 -3.18 -15.91
N THR A 289 -19.20 -4.19 -15.54
CA THR A 289 -17.76 -4.18 -15.76
C THR A 289 -17.28 -5.48 -16.40
N SER A 290 -16.26 -5.38 -17.21
CA SER A 290 -15.47 -6.53 -17.66
C SER A 290 -14.03 -6.35 -17.19
N LYS A 291 -13.40 -7.46 -16.80
CA LYS A 291 -12.03 -7.52 -16.29
C LYS A 291 -11.26 -8.60 -17.04
N LEU A 292 -10.01 -8.30 -17.26
CA LEU A 292 -9.01 -9.24 -17.77
C LEU A 292 -7.80 -9.18 -16.83
N HIS A 293 -7.37 -10.32 -16.36
CA HIS A 293 -6.10 -10.47 -15.67
C HIS A 293 -5.28 -11.54 -16.38
N PHE A 294 -4.02 -11.25 -16.64
CA PHE A 294 -3.10 -12.17 -17.28
C PHE A 294 -1.69 -11.98 -16.73
N GLU A 295 -1.07 -13.07 -16.29
CA GLU A 295 0.28 -13.07 -15.74
C GLU A 295 1.06 -14.31 -16.16
N GLY A 296 2.38 -14.22 -16.09
CA GLY A 296 3.24 -15.35 -16.41
C GLY A 296 4.70 -14.98 -16.60
N PRO A 297 5.53 -15.98 -16.91
CA PRO A 297 6.96 -15.79 -17.15
C PRO A 297 7.23 -15.18 -18.54
N ILE A 298 8.05 -14.14 -18.61
CA ILE A 298 8.76 -13.75 -19.83
C ILE A 298 10.00 -14.63 -19.96
N LEU A 299 10.73 -14.79 -18.83
CA LEU A 299 11.87 -15.72 -18.70
C LEU A 299 11.66 -16.49 -17.38
N LYS A 300 11.50 -17.80 -17.46
CA LYS A 300 11.30 -18.65 -16.26
C LYS A 300 12.37 -18.40 -15.22
N ASP A 301 11.98 -18.35 -13.95
CA ASP A 301 12.79 -18.07 -12.75
C ASP A 301 13.46 -16.69 -12.72
N LYS A 302 13.31 -15.85 -13.75
CA LYS A 302 13.98 -14.55 -13.85
C LYS A 302 13.06 -13.37 -14.07
N THR A 303 12.11 -13.49 -14.99
CA THR A 303 11.27 -12.35 -15.39
C THR A 303 9.83 -12.77 -15.48
N SER A 304 8.97 -12.09 -14.75
CA SER A 304 7.52 -12.23 -14.83
C SER A 304 6.86 -10.92 -15.25
N PHE A 305 5.65 -11.04 -15.74
CA PHE A 305 4.77 -9.91 -15.96
C PHE A 305 3.39 -10.18 -15.36
N CYS A 306 2.70 -9.10 -15.04
CA CYS A 306 1.31 -9.09 -14.63
C CYS A 306 0.61 -7.95 -15.38
N LEU A 307 -0.51 -8.24 -16.02
CA LEU A 307 -1.34 -7.29 -16.75
C LEU A 307 -2.78 -7.45 -16.29
N THR A 308 -3.40 -6.35 -15.86
CA THR A 308 -4.81 -6.32 -15.51
C THR A 308 -5.48 -5.15 -16.23
N GLY A 309 -6.61 -5.42 -16.86
CA GLY A 309 -7.47 -4.44 -17.48
C GLY A 309 -8.88 -4.51 -16.92
N ARG A 310 -9.54 -3.37 -16.70
CA ARG A 310 -10.95 -3.27 -16.34
C ARG A 310 -11.59 -2.15 -17.15
N ARG A 311 -12.83 -2.36 -17.59
CA ARG A 311 -13.66 -1.32 -18.21
C ARG A 311 -15.12 -1.51 -17.80
N THR A 312 -15.80 -0.39 -17.52
CA THR A 312 -17.26 -0.37 -17.46
C THR A 312 -17.85 -0.15 -18.85
N TYR A 313 -19.10 -0.58 -19.02
CA TYR A 313 -19.87 -0.36 -20.24
C TYR A 313 -21.28 0.15 -19.95
N LEU A 314 -21.38 1.02 -18.93
CA LEU A 314 -22.63 1.68 -18.58
C LEU A 314 -23.17 2.51 -19.74
N ASP A 315 -22.27 3.09 -20.54
CA ASP A 315 -22.53 3.76 -21.82
C ASP A 315 -23.34 2.89 -22.80
N LEU A 316 -23.09 1.58 -22.82
CA LEU A 316 -23.78 0.64 -23.70
C LEU A 316 -25.09 0.14 -23.09
N VAL A 317 -25.07 -0.21 -21.80
CA VAL A 317 -26.24 -0.79 -21.10
C VAL A 317 -27.34 0.22 -20.88
N ALA A 318 -27.02 1.46 -20.55
CA ALA A 318 -28.00 2.51 -20.30
C ALA A 318 -28.68 3.05 -21.57
N ARG A 319 -27.99 3.00 -22.70
CA ARG A 319 -28.43 3.63 -23.95
C ARG A 319 -29.85 3.27 -24.40
N PRO A 320 -30.34 2.02 -24.32
CA PRO A 320 -31.71 1.67 -24.74
C PRO A 320 -32.81 2.25 -23.85
N PHE A 321 -32.45 2.74 -22.65
CA PHE A 321 -33.39 3.25 -21.65
C PHE A 321 -33.41 4.77 -21.56
N LEU A 322 -32.58 5.44 -22.36
CA LEU A 322 -32.48 6.89 -22.37
C LEU A 322 -33.49 7.51 -23.38
N PRO A 323 -34.05 8.68 -23.06
CA PRO A 323 -34.83 9.48 -24.01
C PRO A 323 -33.98 9.86 -25.24
N GLU A 324 -34.62 10.00 -26.41
CA GLU A 324 -33.95 10.34 -27.67
C GLU A 324 -33.26 11.71 -27.65
N ASP A 325 -33.82 12.66 -26.87
CA ASP A 325 -33.29 14.03 -26.69
C ASP A 325 -32.08 14.09 -25.76
N LYS A 326 -31.69 12.96 -25.12
CA LYS A 326 -30.60 12.90 -24.15
C LYS A 326 -29.62 11.82 -24.48
N LYS A 327 -28.35 12.16 -24.47
CA LYS A 327 -27.24 11.20 -24.60
C LYS A 327 -26.39 11.28 -23.35
N TYR A 328 -26.30 10.17 -22.63
CA TYR A 328 -25.41 10.01 -21.48
C TYR A 328 -24.40 8.91 -21.84
N ASN A 329 -23.12 9.25 -21.86
CA ASN A 329 -22.06 8.29 -22.00
C ASN A 329 -21.20 8.37 -20.74
N TYR A 330 -21.16 7.31 -19.98
CA TYR A 330 -20.24 7.21 -18.86
C TYR A 330 -19.53 5.86 -18.95
N TYR A 331 -18.23 5.91 -18.90
CA TYR A 331 -17.37 4.74 -18.71
C TYR A 331 -16.10 5.11 -17.96
N PHE A 332 -15.54 4.13 -17.28
CA PHE A 332 -14.16 4.20 -16.82
C PHE A 332 -13.37 2.97 -17.25
N TYR A 333 -12.08 3.10 -17.25
CA TYR A 333 -11.16 1.97 -17.44
C TYR A 333 -9.93 2.09 -16.54
N ASP A 334 -9.37 0.92 -16.22
CA ASP A 334 -8.10 0.76 -15.54
C ASP A 334 -7.20 -0.18 -16.33
N ILE A 335 -5.93 0.15 -16.36
CA ILE A 335 -4.86 -0.71 -16.85
C ILE A 335 -3.77 -0.71 -15.79
N ASN A 336 -3.43 -1.89 -15.30
CA ASN A 336 -2.33 -2.10 -14.37
C ASN A 336 -1.35 -3.09 -15.00
N THR A 337 -0.08 -2.74 -15.06
CA THR A 337 0.97 -3.59 -15.64
C THR A 337 2.19 -3.55 -14.75
N LYS A 338 2.77 -4.71 -14.48
CA LYS A 338 4.02 -4.83 -13.73
C LYS A 338 4.93 -5.86 -14.39
N VAL A 339 6.20 -5.52 -14.48
CA VAL A 339 7.27 -6.44 -14.90
C VAL A 339 8.26 -6.53 -13.78
N ASN A 340 8.59 -7.75 -13.38
CA ASN A 340 9.54 -8.07 -12.34
C ASN A 340 10.72 -8.83 -12.95
N HIS A 341 11.95 -8.36 -12.71
CA HIS A 341 13.16 -9.00 -13.20
C HIS A 341 14.14 -9.26 -12.06
N LYS A 342 14.53 -10.52 -11.90
CA LYS A 342 15.54 -10.98 -10.94
C LYS A 342 16.88 -11.08 -11.63
N PHE A 343 17.78 -10.11 -11.41
CA PHE A 343 19.16 -10.17 -11.90
C PHE A 343 19.99 -11.22 -11.14
N SER A 344 19.78 -11.30 -9.83
CA SER A 344 20.44 -12.26 -8.93
C SER A 344 19.60 -12.44 -7.65
N ASP A 345 20.06 -13.30 -6.74
CA ASP A 345 19.42 -13.42 -5.41
C ASP A 345 19.55 -12.15 -4.55
N ARG A 346 20.41 -11.22 -4.94
CA ARG A 346 20.61 -9.93 -4.26
C ARG A 346 19.97 -8.74 -4.96
N SER A 347 19.56 -8.86 -6.22
CA SER A 347 19.14 -7.72 -7.04
C SER A 347 17.89 -8.04 -7.84
N ARG A 348 16.84 -7.25 -7.63
CA ARG A 348 15.55 -7.32 -8.35
C ARG A 348 15.09 -5.94 -8.78
N LEU A 349 14.57 -5.85 -9.99
CA LEU A 349 13.98 -4.64 -10.56
C LEU A 349 12.50 -4.89 -10.86
N PHE A 350 11.67 -3.92 -10.49
CA PHE A 350 10.25 -3.91 -10.81
C PHE A 350 9.94 -2.65 -11.61
N LEU A 351 9.25 -2.81 -12.73
CA LEU A 351 8.71 -1.72 -13.50
C LEU A 351 7.19 -1.82 -13.42
N SER A 352 6.53 -0.78 -12.94
CA SER A 352 5.08 -0.74 -12.78
C SER A 352 4.48 0.43 -13.54
N PHE A 353 3.30 0.21 -14.10
CA PHE A 353 2.52 1.23 -14.77
C PHE A 353 1.06 1.05 -14.41
N TYR A 354 0.41 2.15 -14.04
CA TYR A 354 -1.03 2.22 -13.81
C TYR A 354 -1.62 3.40 -14.60
N LYS A 355 -2.76 3.18 -15.22
CA LYS A 355 -3.58 4.23 -15.82
C LYS A 355 -5.04 3.94 -15.58
N GLY A 356 -5.73 4.86 -14.88
CA GLY A 356 -7.17 4.87 -14.72
C GLY A 356 -7.75 6.17 -15.24
N LYS A 357 -8.89 6.10 -15.93
CA LYS A 357 -9.58 7.27 -16.46
C LYS A 357 -11.09 7.07 -16.42
N ASP A 358 -11.79 8.10 -15.97
CA ASP A 358 -13.23 8.28 -16.11
C ASP A 358 -13.53 9.24 -17.25
N HIS A 359 -14.59 8.95 -17.96
CA HIS A 359 -15.14 9.79 -19.02
C HIS A 359 -16.65 9.88 -18.87
N TYR A 360 -17.14 11.09 -18.75
CA TYR A 360 -18.56 11.42 -18.71
C TYR A 360 -18.86 12.45 -19.81
N ASP A 361 -19.74 12.10 -20.72
CA ASP A 361 -20.26 12.97 -21.78
C ASP A 361 -21.77 13.02 -21.68
N TYR A 362 -22.30 14.23 -21.55
CA TYR A 362 -23.72 14.50 -21.54
C TYR A 362 -24.08 15.46 -22.66
N LYS A 363 -25.09 15.09 -23.45
CA LYS A 363 -25.66 15.97 -24.47
C LYS A 363 -27.17 15.96 -24.37
N GLN A 364 -27.74 17.14 -24.46
CA GLN A 364 -29.17 17.31 -24.51
C GLN A 364 -29.53 18.34 -25.58
N ASP A 365 -30.42 17.94 -26.47
CA ASP A 365 -31.06 18.78 -27.47
C ASP A 365 -32.55 18.88 -27.13
N LYS A 366 -33.06 20.08 -26.94
CA LYS A 366 -34.46 20.30 -26.67
C LYS A 366 -35.00 21.39 -27.56
N GLU A 367 -36.21 21.15 -28.05
CA GLU A 367 -37.01 22.09 -28.79
C GLU A 367 -38.30 22.33 -28.03
N TYR A 368 -38.69 23.56 -27.89
CA TYR A 368 -39.95 23.97 -27.26
C TYR A 368 -40.66 24.97 -28.15
N ASP A 369 -41.94 24.69 -28.40
CA ASP A 369 -42.85 25.70 -28.92
C ASP A 369 -43.02 26.80 -27.86
N GLY A 370 -42.64 27.99 -28.21
CA GLY A 370 -42.86 29.17 -27.37
C GLY A 370 -44.23 29.74 -27.57
N TYR A 371 -44.26 31.04 -27.59
CA TYR A 371 -45.49 31.81 -27.78
C TYR A 371 -45.97 31.67 -29.23
N SER A 372 -47.25 31.35 -29.43
CA SER A 372 -47.91 31.34 -30.72
C SER A 372 -49.21 32.16 -30.65
N ASN A 373 -49.37 33.09 -31.58
CA ASN A 373 -50.57 33.92 -31.69
C ASN A 373 -50.85 34.28 -33.16
N ASN A 374 -51.90 35.11 -33.38
CA ASN A 374 -52.27 35.56 -34.71
C ASN A 374 -51.21 36.38 -35.47
N TYR A 375 -50.10 36.74 -34.82
CA TYR A 375 -49.03 37.56 -35.41
C TYR A 375 -47.76 36.81 -35.68
N GLY A 376 -47.58 35.60 -35.09
CA GLY A 376 -46.42 34.77 -35.27
C GLY A 376 -46.21 33.77 -34.15
N ALA A 377 -45.12 32.99 -34.22
CA ALA A 377 -44.74 32.03 -33.23
C ALA A 377 -43.24 32.16 -32.90
N SER A 378 -42.84 31.82 -31.67
CA SER A 378 -41.43 31.67 -31.28
C SER A 378 -41.13 30.21 -30.99
N MET A 379 -39.93 29.78 -31.37
CA MET A 379 -39.39 28.45 -31.10
C MET A 379 -38.08 28.60 -30.35
N TYR A 380 -37.90 27.78 -29.32
CA TYR A 380 -36.70 27.77 -28.48
C TYR A 380 -35.92 26.47 -28.71
N PHE A 381 -34.68 26.62 -29.10
CA PHE A 381 -33.77 25.52 -29.24
C PHE A 381 -32.69 25.60 -28.15
N TYR A 382 -32.54 24.53 -27.39
CA TYR A 382 -31.53 24.41 -26.34
C TYR A 382 -30.61 23.26 -26.67
N ASN A 383 -29.33 23.54 -26.70
CA ASN A 383 -28.28 22.52 -26.78
C ASN A 383 -27.41 22.66 -25.52
N SER A 384 -27.22 21.58 -24.79
CA SER A 384 -26.33 21.53 -23.64
C SER A 384 -25.41 20.33 -23.80
N GLN A 385 -24.11 20.56 -23.61
CA GLN A 385 -23.09 19.53 -23.67
C GLN A 385 -22.13 19.69 -22.50
N ILE A 386 -21.85 18.60 -21.77
CA ILE A 386 -20.84 18.53 -20.72
C ILE A 386 -19.91 17.37 -21.06
N ASP A 387 -18.61 17.64 -21.11
CA ASP A 387 -17.54 16.63 -21.19
C ASP A 387 -16.70 16.72 -19.94
N PHE A 388 -16.69 15.66 -19.12
CA PHE A 388 -16.01 15.63 -17.85
C PHE A 388 -15.09 14.40 -17.78
N ASN A 389 -13.82 14.65 -17.57
CA ASN A 389 -12.80 13.61 -17.53
C ASN A 389 -11.92 13.77 -16.28
N TRP A 390 -11.57 12.65 -15.64
CA TRP A 390 -10.56 12.64 -14.59
C TRP A 390 -9.82 11.31 -14.57
N GLY A 391 -8.63 11.29 -13.96
CA GLY A 391 -7.88 10.05 -13.84
C GLY A 391 -6.44 10.20 -13.40
N ASN A 392 -5.83 9.06 -13.10
CA ASN A 392 -4.44 8.94 -12.67
C ASN A 392 -3.59 8.21 -13.72
N THR A 393 -2.33 8.59 -13.79
CA THR A 393 -1.29 7.85 -14.52
C THR A 393 -0.07 7.76 -13.64
N ILE A 394 0.41 6.53 -13.39
CA ILE A 394 1.60 6.27 -12.57
C ILE A 394 2.55 5.39 -13.36
N ALA A 395 3.82 5.77 -13.35
CA ALA A 395 4.90 4.94 -13.86
C ALA A 395 6.03 4.90 -12.84
N ALA A 396 6.52 3.71 -12.49
CA ALA A 396 7.57 3.58 -11.49
C ALA A 396 8.59 2.50 -11.82
N GLY A 397 9.83 2.78 -11.42
CA GLY A 397 10.91 1.81 -11.36
C GLY A 397 11.33 1.63 -9.90
N ARG A 398 11.34 0.39 -9.42
CA ARG A 398 11.75 0.03 -8.07
C ARG A 398 12.86 -0.99 -8.13
N TRP A 399 13.93 -0.72 -7.40
CA TRP A 399 15.10 -1.59 -7.31
C TRP A 399 15.34 -2.04 -5.88
N ASN A 400 15.32 -3.35 -5.65
CA ASN A 400 15.62 -3.98 -4.39
C ASN A 400 17.03 -4.54 -4.43
N TYR A 401 17.83 -4.23 -3.42
CA TYR A 401 19.21 -4.70 -3.35
C TYR A 401 19.59 -5.16 -1.93
N VAL A 402 20.16 -6.38 -1.84
CA VAL A 402 20.70 -6.96 -0.60
C VAL A 402 22.19 -6.73 -0.58
N PHE A 403 22.67 -5.78 0.23
CA PHE A 403 24.10 -5.49 0.38
C PHE A 403 24.84 -6.65 1.06
N ASN A 404 24.27 -7.12 2.17
CA ASN A 404 24.77 -8.26 2.95
C ASN A 404 23.61 -8.91 3.73
N SER A 405 23.92 -9.88 4.60
CA SER A 405 22.92 -10.60 5.41
C SER A 405 22.09 -9.71 6.33
N LYS A 406 22.54 -8.49 6.62
CA LYS A 406 21.92 -7.55 7.59
C LYS A 406 21.38 -6.27 6.99
N LEU A 407 21.73 -5.93 5.75
CA LEU A 407 21.37 -4.68 5.12
C LEU A 407 20.69 -4.91 3.77
N PHE A 408 19.45 -4.47 3.69
CA PHE A 408 18.61 -4.45 2.50
C PHE A 408 18.26 -3.02 2.13
N SER A 409 18.13 -2.72 0.84
CA SER A 409 17.60 -1.44 0.36
C SER A 409 16.47 -1.61 -0.66
N ASN A 410 15.60 -0.64 -0.66
CA ASN A 410 14.54 -0.44 -1.65
C ASN A 410 14.63 0.98 -2.19
N THR A 411 14.93 1.15 -3.46
CA THR A 411 14.97 2.45 -4.13
C THR A 411 13.87 2.52 -5.18
N THR A 412 13.07 3.57 -5.14
CA THR A 412 11.94 3.79 -6.06
C THR A 412 12.05 5.17 -6.70
N VAL A 413 11.91 5.23 -8.01
CA VAL A 413 11.70 6.45 -8.79
C VAL A 413 10.33 6.34 -9.43
N ALA A 414 9.49 7.36 -9.27
CA ALA A 414 8.15 7.33 -9.84
C ALA A 414 7.74 8.68 -10.43
N TYR A 415 6.93 8.59 -11.46
CA TYR A 415 6.13 9.66 -12.02
C TYR A 415 4.66 9.41 -11.71
N ASN A 416 3.99 10.41 -11.16
CA ASN A 416 2.57 10.37 -10.86
C ASN A 416 1.89 11.59 -11.47
N HIS A 417 0.78 11.39 -12.15
CA HIS A 417 -0.01 12.43 -12.77
C HIS A 417 -1.49 12.21 -12.52
N TYR A 418 -2.13 13.17 -11.88
CA TYR A 418 -3.58 13.28 -11.79
C TYR A 418 -4.05 14.47 -12.59
N GLN A 419 -5.12 14.30 -13.36
CA GLN A 419 -5.74 15.36 -14.14
C GLN A 419 -7.26 15.25 -14.05
N MET A 420 -7.89 16.42 -13.99
CA MET A 420 -9.32 16.62 -14.11
C MET A 420 -9.59 17.71 -15.15
N SER A 421 -10.55 17.48 -16.04
CA SER A 421 -10.97 18.46 -17.04
C SER A 421 -12.48 18.40 -17.24
N MET A 422 -13.12 19.57 -17.32
CA MET A 422 -14.54 19.72 -17.58
C MET A 422 -14.73 20.79 -18.66
N ALA A 423 -15.40 20.44 -19.74
CA ALA A 423 -15.87 21.37 -20.74
C ALA A 423 -17.40 21.41 -20.68
N ASP A 424 -17.94 22.60 -20.54
CA ASP A 424 -19.37 22.85 -20.54
C ASP A 424 -19.71 23.79 -21.70
N ALA A 425 -20.66 23.38 -22.53
CA ALA A 425 -21.16 24.16 -23.63
C ALA A 425 -22.69 24.23 -23.55
N TYR A 426 -23.20 25.44 -23.59
CA TYR A 426 -24.63 25.71 -23.61
C TYR A 426 -24.95 26.67 -24.74
N ARG A 427 -25.96 26.33 -25.55
CA ARG A 427 -26.48 27.17 -26.62
C ARG A 427 -28.00 27.27 -26.51
N LYS A 428 -28.51 28.49 -26.62
CA LYS A 428 -29.93 28.80 -26.73
C LYS A 428 -30.12 29.62 -27.98
N ASP A 429 -30.98 29.17 -28.88
CA ASP A 429 -31.44 29.93 -30.04
C ASP A 429 -32.94 30.18 -29.91
N ILE A 430 -33.36 31.41 -30.18
CA ILE A 430 -34.76 31.82 -30.26
C ILE A 430 -35.00 32.19 -31.71
N ILE A 431 -35.95 31.50 -32.33
CA ILE A 431 -36.36 31.75 -33.72
C ILE A 431 -37.79 32.26 -33.69
N GLU A 432 -38.05 33.44 -34.29
CA GLU A 432 -39.38 33.96 -34.47
C GLU A 432 -39.86 33.79 -35.90
N THR A 433 -41.14 33.46 -36.07
CA THR A 433 -41.81 33.35 -37.35
C THR A 433 -43.00 34.28 -37.43
N ASP A 434 -43.31 34.75 -38.64
CA ASP A 434 -44.52 35.50 -38.90
C ASP A 434 -45.76 34.59 -38.91
N LYS A 435 -46.97 35.20 -39.09
CA LYS A 435 -48.25 34.48 -39.17
C LYS A 435 -48.35 33.48 -40.32
N ASN A 436 -47.46 33.55 -41.31
CA ASN A 436 -47.42 32.65 -42.46
C ASN A 436 -46.34 31.55 -42.27
N GLY A 437 -45.62 31.54 -41.14
CA GLY A 437 -44.54 30.60 -40.86
C GLY A 437 -43.17 31.01 -41.45
N ASN A 438 -43.04 32.22 -42.00
CA ASN A 438 -41.77 32.72 -42.50
C ASN A 438 -40.90 33.21 -41.34
N LEU A 439 -39.58 32.94 -41.39
CA LEU A 439 -38.63 33.40 -40.42
C LEU A 439 -38.55 34.94 -40.37
N ILE A 440 -38.63 35.50 -39.19
CA ILE A 440 -38.39 36.93 -38.93
C ILE A 440 -36.90 37.05 -38.49
N THR A 441 -36.03 37.24 -39.49
CA THR A 441 -34.57 37.20 -39.27
C THR A 441 -34.07 38.31 -38.32
N ASP A 442 -34.77 39.42 -38.24
CA ASP A 442 -34.40 40.58 -37.40
C ASP A 442 -34.72 40.40 -35.90
N LYS A 443 -35.36 39.29 -35.53
CA LYS A 443 -35.73 38.98 -34.15
C LYS A 443 -35.14 37.69 -33.63
N ASN A 444 -34.22 37.08 -34.35
CA ASN A 444 -33.54 35.86 -33.91
C ASN A 444 -32.46 36.21 -32.89
N GLU A 445 -32.51 35.55 -31.73
CA GLU A 445 -31.55 35.70 -30.67
C GLU A 445 -30.75 34.41 -30.53
N SER A 446 -29.46 34.51 -30.29
CA SER A 446 -28.59 33.39 -30.00
C SER A 446 -27.68 33.69 -28.81
N TYR A 447 -27.71 32.80 -27.83
CA TYR A 447 -26.85 32.85 -26.67
C TYR A 447 -25.97 31.60 -26.65
N VAL A 448 -24.64 31.78 -26.56
CA VAL A 448 -23.69 30.70 -26.48
C VAL A 448 -22.78 30.92 -25.28
N TYR A 449 -22.73 29.93 -24.42
CA TYR A 449 -21.82 29.89 -23.29
C TYR A 449 -20.94 28.65 -23.40
N ASN A 450 -19.62 28.83 -23.31
CA ASN A 450 -18.66 27.73 -23.24
C ASN A 450 -17.74 27.97 -22.05
N SER A 451 -17.45 26.93 -21.29
CA SER A 451 -16.52 26.98 -20.16
C SER A 451 -15.59 25.76 -20.20
N ASP A 452 -14.30 25.99 -20.07
CA ASP A 452 -13.27 24.97 -19.94
C ASP A 452 -12.58 25.10 -18.59
N TYR A 453 -12.65 24.04 -17.79
CA TYR A 453 -11.98 23.91 -16.51
C TYR A 453 -10.94 22.82 -16.58
N ARG A 454 -9.74 23.08 -16.06
CA ARG A 454 -8.67 22.07 -15.98
C ARG A 454 -7.88 22.22 -14.68
N SER A 455 -7.69 21.11 -14.01
CA SER A 455 -6.89 21.05 -12.79
C SER A 455 -6.06 19.76 -12.80
N GLY A 456 -4.89 19.79 -12.15
CA GLY A 456 -4.06 18.61 -12.09
C GLY A 456 -2.80 18.79 -11.25
N ILE A 457 -2.15 17.66 -11.01
CA ILE A 457 -0.88 17.59 -10.29
C ILE A 457 0.03 16.58 -10.99
N HIS A 458 1.30 16.94 -11.13
CA HIS A 458 2.36 16.10 -11.64
C HIS A 458 3.47 15.99 -10.60
N ASP A 459 3.84 14.77 -10.25
CA ASP A 459 4.90 14.52 -9.29
C ASP A 459 6.01 13.68 -9.88
N TRP A 460 7.22 14.06 -9.53
CA TRP A 460 8.38 13.19 -9.61
C TRP A 460 8.82 12.85 -8.20
N SER A 461 8.95 11.56 -7.91
CA SER A 461 9.36 11.10 -6.59
C SER A 461 10.58 10.19 -6.66
N PHE A 462 11.44 10.36 -5.67
CA PHE A 462 12.57 9.48 -5.37
C PHE A 462 12.49 9.07 -3.92
N HIS A 463 12.51 7.77 -3.64
CA HIS A 463 12.55 7.23 -2.29
C HIS A 463 13.65 6.18 -2.22
N THR A 464 14.40 6.17 -1.13
CA THR A 464 15.30 5.07 -0.82
C THR A 464 15.18 4.72 0.65
N ASP A 465 14.84 3.46 0.91
CA ASP A 465 14.61 2.91 2.24
C ASP A 465 15.66 1.82 2.52
N PHE A 466 16.11 1.76 3.74
CA PHE A 466 17.04 0.75 4.22
C PHE A 466 16.45 -0.01 5.40
N ASP A 467 16.51 -1.34 5.35
CA ASP A 467 16.27 -2.23 6.48
C ASP A 467 17.62 -2.74 6.98
N TYR A 468 17.98 -2.42 8.22
CA TYR A 468 19.25 -2.77 8.84
C TYR A 468 19.06 -3.51 10.15
N MET A 469 19.56 -4.71 10.24
CA MET A 469 19.47 -5.60 11.41
C MET A 469 20.87 -5.86 11.97
N PRO A 470 21.43 -4.88 12.73
CA PRO A 470 22.81 -4.99 13.25
C PRO A 470 22.99 -6.15 14.22
N VAL A 471 22.03 -6.34 15.10
CA VAL A 471 21.95 -7.37 16.14
C VAL A 471 20.52 -7.89 16.24
N PRO A 472 20.27 -9.03 16.90
CA PRO A 472 18.93 -9.65 16.95
C PRO A 472 17.84 -8.74 17.53
N ASP A 473 18.24 -7.92 18.50
CA ASP A 473 17.33 -7.13 19.32
C ASP A 473 17.03 -5.74 18.71
N HIS A 474 17.59 -5.41 17.53
CA HIS A 474 17.44 -4.13 16.86
C HIS A 474 17.10 -4.30 15.38
N HIS A 475 15.98 -3.73 14.96
CA HIS A 475 15.59 -3.62 13.55
C HIS A 475 15.45 -2.15 13.17
N VAL A 476 16.55 -1.58 12.68
CA VAL A 476 16.65 -0.17 12.31
C VAL A 476 16.16 0.00 10.86
N LYS A 477 15.23 0.90 10.66
CA LYS A 477 14.79 1.34 9.33
C LYS A 477 15.11 2.81 9.19
N PHE A 478 15.67 3.19 8.06
CA PHE A 478 15.93 4.60 7.77
C PHE A 478 15.83 4.85 6.27
N GLY A 479 15.55 6.06 5.90
CA GLY A 479 15.42 6.40 4.50
C GLY A 479 15.32 7.88 4.24
N VAL A 480 15.39 8.22 2.97
CA VAL A 480 15.22 9.57 2.47
C VAL A 480 14.22 9.56 1.31
N SER A 481 13.43 10.61 1.22
CA SER A 481 12.55 10.82 0.10
C SER A 481 12.63 12.26 -0.41
N TYR A 482 12.42 12.40 -1.70
CA TYR A 482 12.30 13.68 -2.39
C TYR A 482 11.09 13.63 -3.29
N LEU A 483 10.22 14.62 -3.17
CA LEU A 483 9.04 14.81 -4.00
C LEU A 483 9.13 16.19 -4.67
N TYR A 484 8.96 16.21 -5.98
CA TYR A 484 8.80 17.44 -6.76
C TYR A 484 7.38 17.50 -7.31
N HIS A 485 6.62 18.45 -6.80
CA HIS A 485 5.24 18.70 -7.21
C HIS A 485 5.16 19.81 -8.24
N THR A 486 4.35 19.60 -9.26
CA THR A 486 3.89 20.65 -10.17
C THR A 486 2.38 20.68 -10.13
N PHE A 487 1.82 21.67 -9.45
CA PHE A 487 0.39 21.89 -9.41
C PHE A 487 -0.04 22.74 -10.59
N ARG A 488 -1.10 22.29 -11.26
CA ARG A 488 -1.82 23.08 -12.21
C ARG A 488 -3.09 23.54 -11.52
N PRO A 489 -3.17 24.81 -11.07
CA PRO A 489 -4.37 25.31 -10.44
C PRO A 489 -5.52 25.35 -11.44
N GLU A 490 -6.70 25.55 -10.91
CA GLU A 490 -7.92 25.73 -11.67
C GLU A 490 -7.74 26.83 -12.74
N VAL A 491 -7.93 26.44 -14.00
CA VAL A 491 -7.90 27.36 -15.14
C VAL A 491 -9.26 27.30 -15.79
N THR A 492 -10.01 28.35 -15.68
CA THR A 492 -11.33 28.47 -16.31
C THR A 492 -11.27 29.49 -17.44
N THR A 493 -11.65 29.06 -18.62
CA THR A 493 -11.87 29.94 -19.76
C THR A 493 -13.36 29.90 -20.09
N SER A 494 -14.02 31.04 -20.05
CA SER A 494 -15.44 31.14 -20.40
C SER A 494 -15.60 32.09 -21.56
N ARG A 495 -16.46 31.73 -22.49
CA ARG A 495 -16.85 32.61 -23.59
C ARG A 495 -18.35 32.77 -23.59
N VAL A 496 -18.79 34.02 -23.57
CA VAL A 496 -20.20 34.38 -23.73
C VAL A 496 -20.35 35.11 -25.05
N LYS A 497 -21.22 34.61 -25.89
CA LYS A 497 -21.57 35.25 -27.16
C LYS A 497 -23.08 35.42 -27.21
N GLU A 498 -23.52 36.67 -27.39
CA GLU A 498 -24.90 37.01 -27.61
C GLU A 498 -25.03 37.63 -28.99
N ALA A 499 -26.05 37.22 -29.70
CA ALA A 499 -26.43 37.81 -30.99
C ALA A 499 -27.91 38.09 -30.98
N ALA A 500 -28.29 39.26 -31.42
CA ALA A 500 -29.67 39.67 -31.59
C ALA A 500 -29.80 40.37 -32.97
N ASP A 501 -30.93 40.17 -33.63
CA ASP A 501 -31.24 40.78 -34.94
C ASP A 501 -30.17 40.51 -36.00
N GLY A 502 -29.56 39.30 -35.96
CA GLY A 502 -28.48 38.90 -36.87
C GLY A 502 -27.13 39.60 -36.65
N GLN A 503 -27.03 40.47 -35.64
CA GLN A 503 -25.77 41.11 -35.26
C GLN A 503 -25.26 40.57 -33.92
N THR A 504 -23.94 40.47 -33.81
CA THR A 504 -23.34 40.09 -32.53
C THR A 504 -23.42 41.26 -31.57
N ALA A 505 -24.22 41.09 -30.51
CA ALA A 505 -24.40 42.10 -29.46
C ALA A 505 -23.22 42.06 -28.47
N GLN A 506 -22.74 40.85 -28.15
CA GLN A 506 -21.59 40.62 -27.27
C GLN A 506 -20.82 39.36 -27.71
N ASP A 507 -19.51 39.44 -27.68
CA ASP A 507 -18.60 38.27 -27.80
C ASP A 507 -17.43 38.51 -26.85
N THR A 508 -17.50 37.91 -25.66
CA THR A 508 -16.53 38.15 -24.58
C THR A 508 -15.93 36.84 -24.15
N VAL A 509 -14.61 36.79 -24.11
CA VAL A 509 -13.85 35.68 -23.54
C VAL A 509 -13.32 36.10 -22.17
N TYR A 510 -13.76 35.41 -21.14
CA TYR A 510 -13.25 35.54 -19.79
C TYR A 510 -12.16 34.47 -19.62
N ASN A 511 -10.92 34.88 -19.60
CA ASN A 511 -9.79 34.01 -19.38
C ASN A 511 -9.17 34.35 -18.02
N ASP A 512 -9.17 33.42 -17.09
CA ASP A 512 -8.32 33.58 -15.92
C ASP A 512 -6.88 33.31 -16.36
N SER A 513 -6.14 34.42 -16.53
CA SER A 513 -4.73 34.41 -16.96
C SER A 513 -3.78 33.86 -15.89
N SER A 514 -4.28 33.37 -14.77
CA SER A 514 -3.50 32.71 -13.71
C SER A 514 -3.00 31.31 -14.13
N ASN A 515 -2.47 31.16 -15.33
CA ASN A 515 -1.80 29.98 -15.83
C ASN A 515 -0.45 29.72 -15.10
N SER A 516 -0.34 30.09 -13.83
CA SER A 516 0.86 29.88 -13.05
C SER A 516 0.89 28.48 -12.50
N TYR A 517 1.81 27.67 -13.01
CA TYR A 517 2.17 26.41 -12.34
C TYR A 517 2.79 26.74 -10.98
N LEU A 518 2.33 26.06 -9.95
CA LEU A 518 2.93 26.11 -8.63
C LEU A 518 3.87 24.91 -8.47
N HIS A 519 5.06 25.18 -7.99
CA HIS A 519 6.06 24.14 -7.78
C HIS A 519 6.33 23.98 -6.30
N GLY A 520 6.38 22.72 -5.84
CA GLY A 520 6.68 22.38 -4.46
C GLY A 520 7.80 21.35 -4.39
N HIS A 521 8.65 21.47 -3.37
CA HIS A 521 9.71 20.52 -3.09
C HIS A 521 9.54 19.99 -1.67
N GLU A 522 9.40 18.66 -1.53
CA GLU A 522 9.37 18.01 -0.23
C GLU A 522 10.61 17.14 -0.07
N PHE A 523 11.31 17.34 1.04
CA PHE A 523 12.43 16.50 1.47
C PHE A 523 12.07 15.85 2.80
N SER A 524 12.20 14.54 2.88
CA SER A 524 11.94 13.81 4.11
C SER A 524 13.10 12.89 4.43
N PHE A 525 13.42 12.83 5.72
CA PHE A 525 14.31 11.85 6.29
C PHE A 525 13.61 11.19 7.46
N TYR A 526 13.73 9.88 7.58
CA TYR A 526 13.21 9.15 8.73
C TYR A 526 14.21 8.13 9.25
N THR A 527 14.09 7.83 10.53
CA THR A 527 14.73 6.68 11.18
C THR A 527 13.76 6.08 12.18
N GLU A 528 13.76 4.78 12.27
CA GLU A 528 12.90 3.97 13.15
C GLU A 528 13.72 2.80 13.65
N ASP A 529 13.65 2.50 14.94
CA ASP A 529 14.24 1.29 15.52
C ASP A 529 13.19 0.52 16.30
N ASN A 530 12.96 -0.72 15.90
CA ASN A 530 12.19 -1.68 16.68
C ASN A 530 13.17 -2.47 17.53
N ALA A 531 13.22 -2.12 18.83
CA ALA A 531 14.19 -2.67 19.75
C ALA A 531 13.51 -3.51 20.84
N ASP A 532 14.00 -4.74 21.04
CA ASP A 532 13.65 -5.58 22.17
C ASP A 532 14.62 -5.31 23.33
N ILE A 533 14.12 -4.76 24.44
CA ILE A 533 14.93 -4.43 25.63
C ILE A 533 14.66 -5.46 26.70
N GLY A 534 15.50 -6.50 26.73
CA GLY A 534 15.31 -7.66 27.60
C GLY A 534 14.00 -8.40 27.29
N ASP A 535 13.53 -9.20 28.24
CA ASP A 535 12.33 -10.05 28.04
C ASP A 535 10.99 -9.32 28.27
N ARG A 536 10.99 -8.02 28.53
CA ARG A 536 9.81 -7.29 29.04
C ARG A 536 9.37 -6.07 28.23
N LEU A 537 10.19 -5.56 27.33
CA LEU A 537 9.90 -4.32 26.62
C LEU A 537 10.30 -4.47 25.13
N SER A 538 9.37 -4.18 24.24
CA SER A 538 9.60 -4.02 22.79
C SER A 538 9.14 -2.65 22.35
#